data_76f377cb4c5107f7f8b9d5f12aa534f9
#
_entry.id   76f377cb4c5107f7f8b9d5f12aa534f9
#
_cell.length_a   1.000
_cell.length_b   1.000
_cell.length_c   1.000
_cell.angle_alpha   90.00
_cell.angle_beta   90.00
_cell.angle_gamma   90.00
#
_symmetry.space_group_name_H-M   'P 1'
#
loop_
_entity.id
_entity.type
_entity.pdbx_description
1 polymer ?
#
loop_
_entity_poly.entity_id
_entity_poly.type
_entity_poly.pdbx_seq_one_letter_code
_entity_poly.pdbx_strand_id
1 'polypeptide(L)'
;ASPELNITELSGAVEEGNFSGFVLIKLDRIDKMPDYPDDPGFWISKISIDSRIEANEDMAMWIGETILTQQFNANPALAESMTDEEVKKLASTQAAGTLDVFSKQGMVSLTEEGNFELTFSLENSQAKLNGNPMPLPF
;
A
#
# COMPACT_ATOMS: atom_id res chain seq x y z
N ALA A 1 27.21 6.74 11.26
CA ALA A 1 26.48 5.87 10.34
C ALA A 1 24.96 6.12 10.44
N SER A 2 24.25 6.03 9.36
CA SER A 2 22.81 6.19 9.33
C SER A 2 22.13 4.89 9.75
N PRO A 3 21.10 4.93 10.61
CA PRO A 3 20.33 3.74 10.94
C PRO A 3 19.62 3.19 9.70
N GLU A 4 19.55 1.87 9.62
CA GLU A 4 18.93 1.18 8.50
C GLU A 4 18.11 0.00 9.02
N LEU A 5 16.86 -0.09 8.57
CA LEU A 5 16.02 -1.26 8.77
C LEU A 5 15.86 -1.96 7.44
N ASN A 6 16.27 -3.20 7.38
CA ASN A 6 16.23 -3.99 6.15
C ASN A 6 15.47 -5.29 6.38
N ILE A 7 14.30 -5.40 5.76
CA ILE A 7 13.53 -6.64 5.72
C ILE A 7 13.67 -7.18 4.29
N THR A 8 14.61 -8.12 4.12
CA THR A 8 14.96 -8.65 2.80
C THR A 8 13.94 -9.64 2.26
N GLU A 9 13.20 -10.27 3.15
CA GLU A 9 12.13 -11.18 2.75
C GLU A 9 10.97 -11.04 3.71
N LEU A 10 9.80 -10.78 3.14
CA LEU A 10 8.52 -10.78 3.83
C LEU A 10 7.59 -11.66 3.01
N SER A 11 7.18 -12.79 3.56
CA SER A 11 6.27 -13.69 2.85
C SER A 11 5.29 -14.31 3.80
N GLY A 12 4.13 -14.67 3.28
CA GLY A 12 3.10 -15.34 4.04
C GLY A 12 2.13 -16.05 3.13
N ALA A 13 1.53 -17.09 3.66
CA ALA A 13 0.45 -17.81 3.02
C ALA A 13 -0.68 -17.98 4.02
N VAL A 14 -1.87 -17.62 3.61
CA VAL A 14 -3.11 -17.78 4.39
C VAL A 14 -4.15 -18.45 3.52
N GLU A 15 -5.29 -18.80 4.10
CA GLU A 15 -6.36 -19.45 3.34
C GLU A 15 -6.79 -18.63 2.11
N GLU A 16 -6.76 -17.32 2.23
CA GLU A 16 -7.17 -16.38 1.18
C GLU A 16 -6.15 -16.22 0.05
N GLY A 17 -4.88 -16.57 0.27
CA GLY A 17 -3.85 -16.43 -0.75
C GLY A 17 -2.44 -16.31 -0.19
N ASN A 18 -1.51 -15.84 -1.00
CA ASN A 18 -0.13 -15.66 -0.58
C ASN A 18 0.44 -14.32 -1.06
N PHE A 19 1.48 -13.88 -0.36
CA PHE A 19 2.22 -12.66 -0.69
C PHE A 19 3.71 -12.83 -0.38
N SER A 20 4.53 -12.02 -1.04
CA SER A 20 5.95 -11.92 -0.75
C SER A 20 6.45 -10.51 -1.06
N GLY A 21 7.59 -10.16 -0.50
CA GLY A 21 8.16 -8.85 -0.74
C GLY A 21 9.36 -8.53 0.12
N PHE A 22 9.82 -7.30 0.04
CA PHE A 22 10.86 -6.75 0.90
C PHE A 22 10.54 -5.30 1.25
N VAL A 23 11.13 -4.82 2.35
CA VAL A 23 11.09 -3.40 2.75
C VAL A 23 12.48 -3.00 3.23
N LEU A 24 12.99 -1.91 2.69
CA LEU A 24 14.24 -1.29 3.11
C LEU A 24 13.95 0.15 3.53
N ILE A 25 14.24 0.48 4.78
CA ILE A 25 14.04 1.82 5.32
C ILE A 25 15.39 2.33 5.82
N LYS A 26 15.77 3.52 5.36
CA LYS A 26 16.99 4.20 5.79
C LYS A 26 16.63 5.56 6.38
N LEU A 27 17.29 5.92 7.48
CA LEU A 27 17.20 7.24 8.07
C LEU A 27 18.53 7.95 7.87
N ASP A 28 18.51 9.09 7.20
CA ASP A 28 19.70 9.89 7.00
C ASP A 28 20.18 10.51 8.31
N ARG A 29 21.46 10.81 8.35
CA ARG A 29 22.06 11.44 9.52
C ARG A 29 21.40 12.81 9.81
N ILE A 30 21.07 13.01 11.08
CA ILE A 30 20.50 14.27 11.56
C ILE A 30 21.60 15.02 12.30
N ASP A 31 22.16 16.05 11.66
CA ASP A 31 23.22 16.87 12.25
C ASP A 31 22.67 17.97 13.14
N LYS A 32 21.47 18.43 12.85
CA LYS A 32 20.79 19.48 13.61
C LYS A 32 19.29 19.19 13.68
N MET A 33 18.73 19.26 14.88
CA MET A 33 17.29 19.14 15.06
C MET A 33 16.58 20.34 14.43
N PRO A 34 15.40 20.14 13.84
CA PRO A 34 14.63 21.25 13.26
C PRO A 34 14.08 22.15 14.35
N ASP A 35 13.80 23.39 13.98
CA ASP A 35 13.17 24.37 14.89
C ASP A 35 11.76 23.90 15.32
N TYR A 36 11.11 23.13 14.45
CA TYR A 36 9.79 22.52 14.69
C TYR A 36 9.92 20.99 14.59
N PRO A 37 10.20 20.30 15.73
CA PRO A 37 10.40 18.85 15.71
C PRO A 37 9.18 18.02 15.26
N ASP A 38 8.01 18.62 15.26
CA ASP A 38 6.77 18.00 14.82
C ASP A 38 6.44 18.23 13.32
N ASP A 39 7.36 18.88 12.59
CA ASP A 39 7.19 19.08 11.15
C ASP A 39 7.40 17.77 10.39
N PRO A 40 6.33 17.16 9.80
CA PRO A 40 6.48 15.92 9.05
C PRO A 40 7.36 16.05 7.82
N GLY A 41 7.41 17.23 7.20
CA GLY A 41 8.26 17.47 6.04
C GLY A 41 9.74 17.29 6.32
N PHE A 42 10.20 17.69 7.49
CA PHE A 42 11.59 17.48 7.90
C PHE A 42 11.93 15.98 7.99
N TRP A 43 11.09 15.21 8.68
CA TRP A 43 11.34 13.79 8.89
C TRP A 43 11.27 13.01 7.58
N ILE A 44 10.33 13.36 6.71
CA ILE A 44 10.19 12.74 5.39
C ILE A 44 11.41 12.99 4.53
N SER A 45 12.02 14.19 4.61
CA SER A 45 13.23 14.48 3.86
C SER A 45 14.44 13.63 4.31
N LYS A 46 14.38 13.04 5.52
CA LYS A 46 15.44 12.23 6.11
C LYS A 46 15.22 10.72 5.95
N ILE A 47 14.07 10.32 5.46
CA ILE A 47 13.72 8.91 5.32
C ILE A 47 13.79 8.50 3.84
N SER A 48 14.39 7.36 3.57
CA SER A 48 14.33 6.68 2.28
C SER A 48 13.66 5.34 2.47
N ILE A 49 12.71 5.01 1.60
CA ILE A 49 12.00 3.74 1.62
C ILE A 49 12.07 3.13 0.22
N ASP A 50 12.42 1.84 0.18
CA ASP A 50 12.33 1.04 -1.02
C ASP A 50 11.62 -0.26 -0.67
N SER A 51 10.48 -0.52 -1.30
CA SER A 51 9.69 -1.69 -0.98
C SER A 51 9.04 -2.26 -2.22
N ARG A 52 8.84 -3.57 -2.18
CA ARG A 52 8.16 -4.31 -3.23
C ARG A 52 7.31 -5.39 -2.57
N ILE A 53 6.06 -5.46 -2.99
CA ILE A 53 5.12 -6.48 -2.52
C ILE A 53 4.50 -7.14 -3.76
N GLU A 54 4.48 -8.46 -3.76
CA GLU A 54 3.84 -9.28 -4.77
C GLU A 54 2.80 -10.17 -4.09
N ALA A 55 1.60 -10.23 -4.65
CA ALA A 55 0.49 -11.03 -4.13
C ALA A 55 -0.23 -11.72 -5.28
N ASN A 56 -0.70 -12.94 -5.05
CA ASN A 56 -1.54 -13.58 -6.05
C ASN A 56 -2.91 -12.88 -6.13
N GLU A 57 -3.68 -13.20 -7.16
CA GLU A 57 -4.97 -12.58 -7.42
C GLU A 57 -5.92 -12.72 -6.23
N ASP A 58 -6.00 -13.91 -5.63
CA ASP A 58 -6.88 -14.17 -4.49
C ASP A 58 -6.52 -13.29 -3.28
N MET A 59 -5.23 -13.13 -2.98
CA MET A 59 -4.77 -12.26 -1.90
C MET A 59 -5.06 -10.80 -2.22
N ALA A 60 -4.81 -10.34 -3.43
CA ALA A 60 -5.08 -8.97 -3.84
C ALA A 60 -6.57 -8.64 -3.74
N MET A 61 -7.43 -9.56 -4.18
CA MET A 61 -8.88 -9.42 -4.07
C MET A 61 -9.33 -9.39 -2.60
N TRP A 62 -8.79 -10.29 -1.77
CA TRP A 62 -9.12 -10.33 -0.35
C TRP A 62 -8.75 -9.02 0.37
N ILE A 63 -7.58 -8.49 0.08
CA ILE A 63 -7.14 -7.19 0.65
C ILE A 63 -8.09 -6.08 0.22
N GLY A 64 -8.41 -6.01 -1.07
CA GLY A 64 -9.32 -4.99 -1.60
C GLY A 64 -10.72 -5.08 -1.00
N GLU A 65 -11.27 -6.29 -0.92
CA GLU A 65 -12.57 -6.54 -0.30
C GLU A 65 -12.60 -6.16 1.17
N THR A 66 -11.52 -6.48 1.90
CA THR A 66 -11.41 -6.15 3.33
C THR A 66 -11.41 -4.66 3.55
N ILE A 67 -10.63 -3.91 2.77
CA ILE A 67 -10.56 -2.45 2.86
C ILE A 67 -11.91 -1.82 2.54
N LEU A 68 -12.55 -2.24 1.45
CA LEU A 68 -13.84 -1.70 1.04
C LEU A 68 -14.95 -2.04 2.02
N THR A 69 -14.95 -3.25 2.56
CA THR A 69 -15.91 -3.65 3.59
C THR A 69 -15.80 -2.76 4.83
N GLN A 70 -14.59 -2.47 5.27
CA GLN A 70 -14.36 -1.56 6.38
C GLN A 70 -14.86 -0.15 6.08
N GLN A 71 -14.62 0.35 4.87
CA GLN A 71 -15.09 1.66 4.45
C GLN A 71 -16.61 1.74 4.41
N PHE A 72 -17.27 0.71 3.90
CA PHE A 72 -18.74 0.66 3.84
C PHE A 72 -19.36 0.58 5.23
N ASN A 73 -18.79 -0.23 6.12
CA ASN A 73 -19.28 -0.35 7.49
C ASN A 73 -19.05 0.92 8.31
N ALA A 74 -18.07 1.72 7.96
CA ALA A 74 -17.81 3.01 8.59
C ALA A 74 -18.78 4.10 8.12
N ASN A 75 -19.54 3.86 7.05
CA ASN A 75 -20.54 4.80 6.55
C ASN A 75 -21.92 4.45 7.14
N PRO A 76 -22.49 5.28 8.06
CA PRO A 76 -23.75 4.95 8.72
C PRO A 76 -24.92 4.77 7.75
N ALA A 77 -24.96 5.53 6.66
CA ALA A 77 -26.03 5.43 5.68
C ALA A 77 -26.05 4.08 4.97
N LEU A 78 -24.88 3.52 4.65
CA LEU A 78 -24.76 2.21 4.03
C LEU A 78 -24.96 1.09 5.06
N ALA A 79 -24.43 1.25 6.26
CA ALA A 79 -24.58 0.24 7.33
C ALA A 79 -26.04 0.02 7.71
N GLU A 80 -26.88 1.05 7.65
CA GLU A 80 -28.31 0.95 7.95
C GLU A 80 -29.14 0.39 6.79
N SER A 81 -28.69 0.58 5.54
CA SER A 81 -29.48 0.27 4.35
C SER A 81 -29.11 -1.05 3.68
N MET A 82 -27.99 -1.67 4.05
CA MET A 82 -27.48 -2.89 3.40
C MET A 82 -27.24 -3.99 4.42
N THR A 83 -27.54 -5.22 4.00
CA THR A 83 -27.16 -6.41 4.78
C THR A 83 -25.66 -6.67 4.65
N ASP A 84 -25.10 -7.49 5.55
CA ASP A 84 -23.68 -7.88 5.50
C ASP A 84 -23.34 -8.59 4.19
N GLU A 85 -24.26 -9.41 3.66
CA GLU A 85 -24.07 -10.09 2.37
C GLU A 85 -24.05 -9.10 1.20
N GLU A 86 -24.91 -8.09 1.22
CA GLU A 86 -24.94 -7.05 0.20
C GLU A 86 -23.67 -6.20 0.20
N VAL A 87 -23.17 -5.82 1.39
CA VAL A 87 -21.90 -5.11 1.55
C VAL A 87 -20.74 -5.93 1.00
N LYS A 88 -20.71 -7.21 1.33
CA LYS A 88 -19.65 -8.13 0.89
C LYS A 88 -19.65 -8.29 -0.64
N LYS A 89 -20.82 -8.44 -1.24
CA LYS A 89 -20.97 -8.55 -2.69
C LYS A 89 -20.54 -7.25 -3.40
N LEU A 90 -20.93 -6.10 -2.85
CA LEU A 90 -20.54 -4.80 -3.40
C LEU A 90 -19.03 -4.60 -3.28
N ALA A 91 -18.43 -4.93 -2.14
CA ALA A 91 -16.98 -4.85 -1.92
C ALA A 91 -16.21 -5.73 -2.92
N SER A 92 -16.68 -6.95 -3.16
CA SER A 92 -16.07 -7.87 -4.13
C SER A 92 -16.11 -7.30 -5.55
N THR A 93 -17.25 -6.78 -5.97
CA THR A 93 -17.44 -6.20 -7.30
C THR A 93 -16.55 -4.95 -7.49
N GLN A 94 -16.50 -4.08 -6.48
CA GLN A 94 -15.69 -2.87 -6.56
C GLN A 94 -14.20 -3.17 -6.46
N ALA A 95 -13.78 -4.17 -5.67
CA ALA A 95 -12.39 -4.58 -5.58
C ALA A 95 -11.86 -5.06 -6.94
N ALA A 96 -12.63 -5.88 -7.64
CA ALA A 96 -12.26 -6.35 -8.97
C ALA A 96 -12.11 -5.18 -9.96
N GLY A 97 -13.07 -4.25 -9.96
CA GLY A 97 -13.01 -3.07 -10.81
C GLY A 97 -11.84 -2.15 -10.47
N THR A 98 -11.56 -1.97 -9.20
CA THR A 98 -10.44 -1.14 -8.73
C THR A 98 -9.09 -1.74 -9.14
N LEU A 99 -8.89 -3.03 -8.99
CA LEU A 99 -7.66 -3.70 -9.44
C LEU A 99 -7.46 -3.56 -10.95
N ASP A 100 -8.52 -3.70 -11.73
CA ASP A 100 -8.44 -3.53 -13.18
C ASP A 100 -8.02 -2.10 -13.55
N VAL A 101 -8.62 -1.09 -12.91
CA VAL A 101 -8.27 0.32 -13.14
C VAL A 101 -6.84 0.60 -12.73
N PHE A 102 -6.40 0.12 -11.57
CA PHE A 102 -5.04 0.34 -11.08
C PHE A 102 -4.01 -0.32 -12.00
N SER A 103 -4.31 -1.52 -12.50
CA SER A 103 -3.45 -2.21 -13.46
C SER A 103 -3.31 -1.41 -14.76
N LYS A 104 -4.41 -0.88 -15.28
CA LYS A 104 -4.40 -0.06 -16.51
C LYS A 104 -3.68 1.27 -16.32
N GLN A 105 -3.71 1.84 -15.11
CA GLN A 105 -3.04 3.09 -14.80
C GLN A 105 -1.56 2.91 -14.42
N GLY A 106 -1.09 1.68 -14.34
CA GLY A 106 0.29 1.38 -13.94
C GLY A 106 0.58 1.52 -12.46
N MET A 107 -0.44 1.64 -11.61
CA MET A 107 -0.28 1.69 -10.16
C MET A 107 0.00 0.33 -9.56
N VAL A 108 -0.43 -0.71 -10.21
CA VAL A 108 -0.17 -2.11 -9.88
C VAL A 108 0.27 -2.81 -11.16
N SER A 109 1.34 -3.57 -11.11
CA SER A 109 1.82 -4.32 -12.26
C SER A 109 1.38 -5.77 -12.16
N LEU A 110 1.10 -6.38 -13.31
CA LEU A 110 0.81 -7.80 -13.39
C LEU A 110 2.07 -8.53 -13.83
N THR A 111 2.51 -9.52 -13.05
CA THR A 111 3.68 -10.32 -13.37
C THR A 111 3.38 -11.38 -14.43
N GLU A 112 4.41 -11.98 -15.01
CA GLU A 112 4.24 -13.08 -15.97
C GLU A 112 3.53 -14.29 -15.37
N GLU A 113 3.63 -14.45 -14.05
CA GLU A 113 2.97 -15.53 -13.30
C GLU A 113 1.51 -15.23 -12.97
N GLY A 114 1.02 -14.03 -13.32
CA GLY A 114 -0.34 -13.61 -13.04
C GLY A 114 -0.54 -13.00 -11.65
N ASN A 115 0.54 -12.66 -10.97
CA ASN A 115 0.49 -12.02 -9.65
C ASN A 115 0.48 -10.50 -9.78
N PHE A 116 -0.08 -9.82 -8.78
CA PHE A 116 -0.04 -8.36 -8.70
C PHE A 116 1.20 -7.92 -7.94
N GLU A 117 1.89 -6.92 -8.47
CA GLU A 117 3.10 -6.37 -7.89
C GLU A 117 2.93 -4.88 -7.62
N LEU A 118 3.27 -4.45 -6.40
CA LEU A 118 3.27 -3.07 -5.98
C LEU A 118 4.67 -2.69 -5.51
N THR A 119 5.24 -1.67 -6.15
CA THR A 119 6.53 -1.10 -5.76
C THR A 119 6.30 0.30 -5.23
N PHE A 120 6.75 0.56 -4.00
CA PHE A 120 6.68 1.89 -3.39
C PHE A 120 8.09 2.36 -3.07
N SER A 121 8.39 3.61 -3.41
CA SER A 121 9.65 4.23 -3.05
C SER A 121 9.43 5.64 -2.52
N LEU A 122 10.26 6.02 -1.55
CA LEU A 122 10.32 7.38 -1.02
C LEU A 122 11.79 7.78 -0.94
N GLU A 123 12.16 8.86 -1.62
CA GLU A 123 13.51 9.39 -1.61
C GLU A 123 13.46 10.90 -1.89
N ASN A 124 14.23 11.67 -1.13
CA ASN A 124 14.29 13.14 -1.29
C ASN A 124 12.90 13.79 -1.25
N SER A 125 12.05 13.35 -0.33
CA SER A 125 10.67 13.83 -0.17
C SER A 125 9.75 13.54 -1.38
N GLN A 126 10.16 12.64 -2.26
CA GLN A 126 9.36 12.23 -3.43
C GLN A 126 8.93 10.79 -3.29
N ALA A 127 7.61 10.57 -3.29
CA ALA A 127 7.03 9.24 -3.27
C ALA A 127 6.66 8.80 -4.68
N LYS A 128 6.90 7.52 -4.98
CA LYS A 128 6.53 6.90 -6.26
C LYS A 128 5.86 5.55 -5.99
N LEU A 129 4.82 5.29 -6.76
CA LEU A 129 4.12 4.01 -6.77
C LEU A 129 4.30 3.38 -8.15
N ASN A 130 4.99 2.23 -8.23
CA ASN A 130 5.38 1.60 -9.50
C ASN A 130 6.08 2.56 -10.47
N GLY A 131 6.95 3.43 -9.95
CA GLY A 131 7.67 4.41 -10.73
C GLY A 131 6.90 5.69 -11.06
N ASN A 132 5.62 5.77 -10.73
CA ASN A 132 4.79 6.94 -10.98
C ASN A 132 4.78 7.84 -9.75
N PRO A 133 5.06 9.16 -9.91
CA PRO A 133 5.01 10.09 -8.78
C PRO A 133 3.62 10.12 -8.16
N MET A 134 3.58 10.17 -6.82
CA MET A 134 2.33 10.33 -6.09
C MET A 134 2.46 11.49 -5.10
N PRO A 135 1.37 12.25 -4.86
CA PRO A 135 1.40 13.32 -3.87
C PRO A 135 1.48 12.75 -2.45
N LEU A 136 2.24 13.44 -1.59
CA LEU A 136 2.25 13.15 -0.16
C LEU A 136 1.10 13.89 0.52
N PRO A 137 0.51 13.31 1.60
CA PRO A 137 -0.66 13.90 2.25
C PRO A 137 -0.35 15.10 3.16
N PHE A 138 0.87 15.62 3.08
CA PHE A 138 1.33 16.76 3.91
C PHE A 138 2.38 17.59 3.21
#